data_68f748800ea98b999e2e80ade32b5c2a
#
_entry.id   68f748800ea98b999e2e80ade32b5c2a
#
_cell.length_a   1.000
_cell.length_b   1.000
_cell.length_c   1.000
_cell.angle_alpha   90.00
_cell.angle_beta   90.00
_cell.angle_gamma   90.00
#
_symmetry.space_group_name_H-M   'P 1'
#
loop_
_entity.id
_entity.type
_entity.pdbx_description
1 polymer ?
#
loop_
_entity_poly.entity_id
_entity_poly.type
_entity_poly.pdbx_seq_one_letter_code
_entity_poly.pdbx_strand_id
1 'polypeptide(L)'
;AIASMVLQDFYPEKLNIENVISMLLIHDLGEIYAGDTWVFDDKNKVHSHDRELESINKTMSILPEEKYLNMKNSWLEFEKGQSFEARYARVIDALVPLINHLEVSEPNYNPDNISSDMVLEKKKFIKDESEELWKLTEELVKESVKKGLYL
;
A
#
# COMPACT_ATOMS: atom_id res chain seq x y z
N ALA A 1 -3.38 -8.11 -3.98
CA ALA A 1 -4.70 -8.71 -4.20
C ALA A 1 -4.96 -9.95 -3.33
N ILE A 2 -4.10 -11.01 -3.34
CA ILE A 2 -4.35 -12.25 -2.55
C ILE A 2 -4.50 -11.95 -1.05
N ALA A 3 -3.61 -11.14 -0.48
CA ALA A 3 -3.69 -10.76 0.93
C ALA A 3 -5.02 -10.09 1.29
N SER A 4 -5.61 -9.29 0.39
CA SER A 4 -6.91 -8.66 0.66
C SER A 4 -8.06 -9.67 0.78
N MET A 5 -8.00 -10.77 0.04
CA MET A 5 -9.01 -11.84 0.13
C MET A 5 -8.90 -12.62 1.45
N VAL A 6 -7.67 -12.79 1.95
CA VAL A 6 -7.40 -13.53 3.19
C VAL A 6 -7.71 -12.70 4.44
N LEU A 7 -7.40 -11.42 4.40
CA LEU A 7 -7.46 -10.53 5.58
C LEU A 7 -8.76 -9.74 5.70
N GLN A 8 -9.70 -9.84 4.75
CA GLN A 8 -10.94 -9.06 4.76
C GLN A 8 -11.80 -9.26 6.01
N ASP A 9 -11.78 -10.47 6.59
CA ASP A 9 -12.58 -10.79 7.78
C ASP A 9 -12.08 -10.10 9.06
N PHE A 10 -10.87 -9.54 9.02
CA PHE A 10 -10.27 -8.74 10.10
C PHE A 10 -10.51 -7.23 9.94
N TYR A 11 -11.23 -6.81 8.92
CA TYR A 11 -11.63 -5.43 8.73
C TYR A 11 -13.06 -5.22 9.26
N PRO A 12 -13.34 -4.15 10.03
CA PRO A 12 -14.61 -4.01 10.75
C PRO A 12 -15.83 -3.76 9.86
N GLU A 13 -15.60 -3.26 8.63
CA GLU A 13 -16.67 -2.89 7.71
C GLU A 13 -16.85 -3.94 6.62
N LYS A 14 -18.09 -4.06 6.12
CA LYS A 14 -18.38 -4.93 4.98
C LYS A 14 -17.82 -4.30 3.69
N LEU A 15 -17.01 -5.06 2.98
CA LEU A 15 -16.29 -4.63 1.79
C LEU A 15 -16.87 -5.22 0.51
N ASN A 16 -16.87 -4.43 -0.56
CA ASN A 16 -16.90 -4.96 -1.92
C ASN A 16 -15.49 -5.37 -2.31
N ILE A 17 -15.16 -6.66 -2.12
CA ILE A 17 -13.81 -7.17 -2.34
C ILE A 17 -13.35 -7.08 -3.81
N GLU A 18 -14.27 -7.09 -4.78
CA GLU A 18 -13.95 -6.91 -6.19
C GLU A 18 -13.40 -5.50 -6.45
N ASN A 19 -13.97 -4.47 -5.82
CA ASN A 19 -13.46 -3.11 -5.91
C ASN A 19 -12.08 -2.98 -5.24
N VAL A 20 -11.90 -3.59 -4.07
CA VAL A 20 -10.59 -3.63 -3.38
C VAL A 20 -9.52 -4.26 -4.28
N ILE A 21 -9.82 -5.42 -4.87
CA ILE A 21 -8.89 -6.13 -5.76
C ILE A 21 -8.58 -5.27 -7.00
N SER A 22 -9.59 -4.63 -7.59
CA SER A 22 -9.41 -3.75 -8.75
C SER A 22 -8.46 -2.59 -8.43
N MET A 23 -8.63 -1.92 -7.28
CA MET A 23 -7.74 -0.86 -6.82
C MET A 23 -6.31 -1.38 -6.62
N LEU A 24 -6.13 -2.52 -5.94
CA LEU A 24 -4.82 -3.12 -5.69
C LEU A 24 -4.11 -3.62 -6.95
N LEU A 25 -4.81 -3.87 -8.04
CA LEU A 25 -4.20 -4.26 -9.32
C LEU A 25 -3.73 -3.05 -10.13
N ILE A 26 -4.30 -1.87 -9.89
CA ILE A 26 -4.04 -0.69 -10.72
C ILE A 26 -3.32 0.45 -10.01
N HIS A 27 -3.23 0.44 -8.66
CA HIS A 27 -2.69 1.57 -7.91
C HIS A 27 -1.25 1.94 -8.33
N ASP A 28 -0.39 0.96 -8.55
CA ASP A 28 1.01 1.18 -8.96
C ASP A 28 1.19 1.54 -10.45
N LEU A 29 0.12 1.50 -11.27
CA LEU A 29 0.23 1.89 -12.68
C LEU A 29 0.61 3.37 -12.86
N GLY A 30 0.34 4.22 -11.86
CA GLY A 30 0.83 5.59 -11.80
C GLY A 30 2.34 5.70 -11.81
N GLU A 31 3.04 4.71 -11.28
CA GLU A 31 4.50 4.72 -11.14
C GLU A 31 5.26 4.37 -12.44
N ILE A 32 4.58 3.83 -13.47
CA ILE A 32 5.22 3.37 -14.73
C ILE A 32 6.10 4.44 -15.37
N TYR A 33 5.65 5.70 -15.37
CA TYR A 33 6.44 6.83 -15.90
C TYR A 33 6.87 7.81 -14.80
N ALA A 34 6.19 7.82 -13.66
CA ALA A 34 6.52 8.69 -12.54
C ALA A 34 7.71 8.15 -11.71
N GLY A 35 7.83 6.82 -11.65
CA GLY A 35 8.73 6.12 -10.72
C GLY A 35 8.12 6.02 -9.32
N ASP A 36 8.48 4.96 -8.60
CA ASP A 36 8.12 4.78 -7.20
C ASP A 36 8.85 5.82 -6.32
N THR A 37 8.16 6.35 -5.33
CA THR A 37 8.74 7.25 -4.33
C THR A 37 8.88 6.51 -3.00
N TRP A 38 10.13 6.30 -2.57
CA TRP A 38 10.42 5.60 -1.32
C TRP A 38 9.64 6.20 -0.12
N VAL A 39 9.05 5.32 0.70
CA VAL A 39 8.14 5.69 1.80
C VAL A 39 8.73 6.67 2.81
N PHE A 40 10.06 6.71 2.95
CA PHE A 40 10.79 7.64 3.83
C PHE A 40 11.32 8.90 3.12
N ASP A 41 11.03 9.09 1.82
CA ASP A 41 11.41 10.29 1.06
C ASP A 41 10.27 11.31 1.01
N ASP A 42 10.11 12.02 2.12
CA ASP A 42 9.03 13.01 2.28
C ASP A 42 9.17 14.21 1.31
N LYS A 43 10.38 14.49 0.79
CA LYS A 43 10.62 15.62 -0.14
C LYS A 43 10.07 15.34 -1.54
N ASN A 44 10.25 14.13 -2.04
CA ASN A 44 9.79 13.76 -3.37
C ASN A 44 8.30 13.42 -3.41
N LYS A 45 7.68 13.16 -2.25
CA LYS A 45 6.23 12.91 -2.14
C LYS A 45 5.36 14.12 -2.47
N VAL A 46 5.84 15.35 -2.29
CA VAL A 46 5.05 16.59 -2.47
C VAL A 46 4.44 16.71 -3.88
N HIS A 47 5.09 16.14 -4.90
CA HIS A 47 4.63 16.19 -6.29
C HIS A 47 4.42 14.79 -6.91
N SER A 48 4.42 13.73 -6.10
CA SER A 48 4.24 12.37 -6.63
C SER A 48 2.86 12.20 -7.27
N HIS A 49 1.81 12.63 -6.58
CA HIS A 49 0.43 12.49 -7.05
C HIS A 49 0.20 13.10 -8.45
N ASP A 50 0.71 14.32 -8.73
CA ASP A 50 0.53 14.96 -10.05
C ASP A 50 1.28 14.19 -11.15
N ARG A 51 2.50 13.73 -10.87
CA ARG A 51 3.30 12.90 -11.79
C ARG A 51 2.64 11.55 -12.06
N GLU A 52 2.11 10.92 -11.03
CA GLU A 52 1.41 9.64 -11.14
C GLU A 52 0.09 9.79 -11.89
N LEU A 53 -0.67 10.88 -11.68
CA LEU A 53 -1.87 11.17 -12.45
C LEU A 53 -1.57 11.39 -13.94
N GLU A 54 -0.48 12.08 -14.27
CA GLU A 54 -0.03 12.21 -15.66
C GLU A 54 0.36 10.85 -16.25
N SER A 55 1.07 10.04 -15.47
CA SER A 55 1.46 8.67 -15.84
C SER A 55 0.24 7.78 -16.09
N ILE A 56 -0.77 7.81 -15.22
CA ILE A 56 -2.05 7.10 -15.39
C ILE A 56 -2.73 7.53 -16.70
N ASN A 57 -2.86 8.83 -16.93
CA ASN A 57 -3.47 9.33 -18.16
C ASN A 57 -2.74 8.82 -19.41
N LYS A 58 -1.41 8.80 -19.38
CA LYS A 58 -0.59 8.31 -20.50
C LYS A 58 -0.70 6.80 -20.66
N THR A 59 -0.56 6.04 -19.59
CA THR A 59 -0.59 4.57 -19.59
C THR A 59 -1.92 4.04 -20.11
N MET A 60 -3.02 4.66 -19.68
CA MET A 60 -4.37 4.19 -19.98
C MET A 60 -4.97 4.82 -21.25
N SER A 61 -4.30 5.78 -21.89
CA SER A 61 -4.79 6.48 -23.09
C SER A 61 -5.04 5.56 -24.30
N ILE A 62 -4.46 4.36 -24.29
CA ILE A 62 -4.64 3.34 -25.34
C ILE A 62 -5.96 2.56 -25.21
N LEU A 63 -6.66 2.71 -24.08
CA LEU A 63 -7.90 2.00 -23.79
C LEU A 63 -9.10 2.73 -24.42
N PRO A 64 -10.20 1.99 -24.72
CA PRO A 64 -11.47 2.63 -25.01
C PRO A 64 -11.88 3.56 -23.86
N GLU A 65 -12.52 4.68 -24.18
CA GLU A 65 -12.83 5.78 -23.24
C GLU A 65 -13.53 5.29 -21.96
N GLU A 66 -14.53 4.43 -22.08
CA GLU A 66 -15.26 3.87 -20.93
C GLU A 66 -14.32 3.09 -19.99
N LYS A 67 -13.42 2.26 -20.54
CA LYS A 67 -12.46 1.49 -19.76
C LYS A 67 -11.43 2.38 -19.08
N TYR A 68 -10.92 3.36 -19.83
CA TYR A 68 -10.02 4.36 -19.28
C TYR A 68 -10.64 5.11 -18.08
N LEU A 69 -11.87 5.61 -18.23
CA LEU A 69 -12.55 6.34 -17.15
C LEU A 69 -12.79 5.46 -15.92
N ASN A 70 -13.21 4.22 -16.10
CA ASN A 70 -13.44 3.29 -15.00
C ASN A 70 -12.15 3.00 -14.22
N MET A 71 -11.05 2.71 -14.91
CA MET A 71 -9.76 2.42 -14.27
C MET A 71 -9.18 3.67 -13.59
N LYS A 72 -9.25 4.82 -14.25
CA LYS A 72 -8.83 6.09 -13.66
C LYS A 72 -9.61 6.45 -12.41
N ASN A 73 -10.93 6.24 -12.41
CA ASN A 73 -11.77 6.49 -11.23
C ASN A 73 -11.40 5.55 -10.07
N SER A 74 -11.15 4.27 -10.33
CA SER A 74 -10.67 3.34 -9.31
C SER A 74 -9.30 3.76 -8.74
N TRP A 75 -8.38 4.21 -9.59
CA TRP A 75 -7.10 4.75 -9.13
C TRP A 75 -7.27 6.00 -8.27
N LEU A 76 -8.11 6.96 -8.70
CA LEU A 76 -8.42 8.16 -7.93
C LEU A 76 -9.11 7.84 -6.60
N GLU A 77 -9.94 6.80 -6.54
CA GLU A 77 -10.58 6.36 -5.30
C GLU A 77 -9.55 5.81 -4.31
N PHE A 78 -8.61 4.98 -4.78
CA PHE A 78 -7.48 4.51 -3.97
C PHE A 78 -6.67 5.67 -3.43
N GLU A 79 -6.29 6.63 -4.27
CA GLU A 79 -5.51 7.81 -3.89
C GLU A 79 -6.22 8.68 -2.84
N LYS A 80 -7.53 8.91 -2.99
CA LYS A 80 -8.33 9.67 -2.02
C LYS A 80 -8.46 8.96 -0.68
N GLY A 81 -8.49 7.62 -0.66
CA GLY A 81 -8.58 6.83 0.56
C GLY A 81 -9.82 7.12 1.42
N GLN A 82 -10.98 7.41 0.82
CA GLN A 82 -12.17 7.82 1.56
C GLN A 82 -13.20 6.70 1.75
N SER A 83 -13.42 5.84 0.74
CA SER A 83 -14.29 4.68 0.88
C SER A 83 -13.67 3.62 1.78
N PHE A 84 -14.47 2.75 2.37
CA PHE A 84 -13.97 1.62 3.16
C PHE A 84 -13.07 0.70 2.33
N GLU A 85 -13.43 0.47 1.06
CA GLU A 85 -12.65 -0.30 0.10
C GLU A 85 -11.27 0.31 -0.14
N ALA A 86 -11.20 1.62 -0.38
CA ALA A 86 -9.94 2.32 -0.61
C ALA A 86 -9.07 2.36 0.66
N ARG A 87 -9.67 2.59 1.82
CA ARG A 87 -8.97 2.58 3.12
C ARG A 87 -8.40 1.19 3.41
N TYR A 88 -9.19 0.14 3.22
CA TYR A 88 -8.73 -1.23 3.37
C TYR A 88 -7.65 -1.60 2.34
N ALA A 89 -7.82 -1.23 1.07
CA ALA A 89 -6.81 -1.46 0.03
C ALA A 89 -5.47 -0.85 0.42
N ARG A 90 -5.44 0.37 0.96
CA ARG A 90 -4.22 1.02 1.46
C ARG A 90 -3.62 0.33 2.67
N VAL A 91 -4.44 -0.27 3.55
CA VAL A 91 -3.94 -1.12 4.64
C VAL A 91 -3.22 -2.35 4.07
N ILE A 92 -3.81 -3.02 3.09
CA ILE A 92 -3.22 -4.20 2.45
C ILE A 92 -1.93 -3.83 1.72
N ASP A 93 -1.92 -2.74 0.98
CA ASP A 93 -0.73 -2.20 0.32
C ASP A 93 0.40 -1.92 1.32
N ALA A 94 0.08 -1.38 2.48
CA ALA A 94 1.05 -1.15 3.54
C ALA A 94 1.55 -2.42 4.25
N LEU A 95 0.74 -3.48 4.35
CA LEU A 95 1.09 -4.74 5.03
C LEU A 95 1.93 -5.67 4.16
N VAL A 96 1.62 -5.78 2.87
CA VAL A 96 2.29 -6.73 1.96
C VAL A 96 3.81 -6.52 1.90
N PRO A 97 4.34 -5.28 1.82
CA PRO A 97 5.79 -5.06 1.89
C PRO A 97 6.43 -5.53 3.20
N LEU A 98 5.75 -5.41 4.34
CA LEU A 98 6.26 -5.92 5.62
C LEU A 98 6.37 -7.45 5.60
N ILE A 99 5.34 -8.12 5.11
CA ILE A 99 5.33 -9.59 4.96
C ILE A 99 6.46 -10.02 4.04
N ASN A 100 6.55 -9.40 2.85
CA ASN A 100 7.60 -9.73 1.88
C ASN A 100 8.99 -9.48 2.46
N HIS A 101 9.20 -8.34 3.12
CA HIS A 101 10.50 -8.00 3.72
C HIS A 101 10.91 -9.03 4.78
N LEU A 102 9.97 -9.43 5.65
CA LEU A 102 10.23 -10.46 6.66
C LEU A 102 10.58 -11.81 6.02
N GLU A 103 9.87 -12.23 4.98
CA GLU A 103 10.04 -13.56 4.38
C GLU A 103 11.30 -13.66 3.52
N VAL A 104 11.55 -12.67 2.64
CA VAL A 104 12.58 -12.81 1.60
C VAL A 104 13.93 -12.19 1.95
N SER A 105 14.00 -11.23 2.90
CA SER A 105 15.28 -10.58 3.23
C SER A 105 16.21 -11.52 3.99
N GLU A 106 17.50 -11.40 3.72
CA GLU A 106 18.53 -12.11 4.48
C GLU A 106 18.59 -11.59 5.93
N PRO A 107 18.88 -12.45 6.91
CA PRO A 107 19.04 -12.03 8.29
C PRO A 107 20.09 -10.90 8.44
N ASN A 108 19.79 -9.92 9.28
CA ASN A 108 20.60 -8.73 9.54
C ASN A 108 20.80 -7.79 8.33
N TYR A 109 19.90 -7.85 7.34
CA TYR A 109 19.92 -6.94 6.21
C TYR A 109 19.13 -5.66 6.52
N ASN A 110 19.80 -4.62 6.97
CA ASN A 110 19.26 -3.29 7.24
C ASN A 110 20.26 -2.19 6.82
N PRO A 111 20.47 -2.00 5.51
CA PRO A 111 21.49 -1.06 5.00
C PRO A 111 21.19 0.41 5.33
N ASP A 112 19.92 0.75 5.51
CA ASP A 112 19.47 2.13 5.75
C ASP A 112 19.28 2.43 7.24
N ASN A 113 19.62 1.50 8.13
CA ASN A 113 19.45 1.63 9.59
C ASN A 113 18.03 2.01 10.02
N ILE A 114 17.04 1.42 9.37
CA ILE A 114 15.62 1.65 9.69
C ILE A 114 15.31 1.07 11.05
N SER A 115 14.69 1.87 11.92
CA SER A 115 14.22 1.40 13.24
C SER A 115 12.77 0.90 13.17
N SER A 116 12.44 0.00 14.09
CA SER A 116 11.06 -0.48 14.28
C SER A 116 10.08 0.68 14.55
N ASP A 117 10.49 1.68 15.32
CA ASP A 117 9.67 2.87 15.59
C ASP A 117 9.34 3.66 14.33
N MET A 118 10.33 3.83 13.41
CA MET A 118 10.10 4.49 12.13
C MET A 118 9.06 3.74 11.29
N VAL A 119 9.13 2.41 11.26
CA VAL A 119 8.18 1.57 10.52
C VAL A 119 6.78 1.67 11.13
N LEU A 120 6.67 1.52 12.45
CA LEU A 120 5.38 1.60 13.15
C LEU A 120 4.74 2.98 13.01
N GLU A 121 5.50 4.07 13.07
CA GLU A 121 4.95 5.41 12.88
C GLU A 121 4.38 5.60 11.47
N LYS A 122 5.08 5.13 10.41
CA LYS A 122 4.57 5.19 9.02
C LYS A 122 3.34 4.30 8.79
N LYS A 123 3.15 3.23 9.59
CA LYS A 123 2.02 2.29 9.48
C LYS A 123 0.90 2.57 10.49
N LYS A 124 1.02 3.57 11.34
CA LYS A 124 0.12 3.85 12.46
C LYS A 124 -1.35 4.04 12.04
N PHE A 125 -1.61 4.53 10.83
CA PHE A 125 -2.96 4.68 10.30
C PHE A 125 -3.73 3.34 10.26
N ILE A 126 -3.04 2.19 10.18
CA ILE A 126 -3.66 0.86 10.21
C ILE A 126 -4.44 0.64 11.51
N LYS A 127 -3.96 1.23 12.62
CA LYS A 127 -4.63 1.13 13.91
C LYS A 127 -6.02 1.78 13.90
N ASP A 128 -6.16 2.90 13.18
CA ASP A 128 -7.44 3.61 13.06
C ASP A 128 -8.41 2.86 12.14
N GLU A 129 -7.90 1.96 11.30
CA GLU A 129 -8.68 1.16 10.36
C GLU A 129 -9.13 -0.18 10.96
N SER A 130 -8.23 -0.88 11.65
CA SER A 130 -8.50 -2.18 12.27
C SER A 130 -7.48 -2.48 13.37
N GLU A 131 -7.98 -2.67 14.59
CA GLU A 131 -7.17 -3.09 15.74
C GLU A 131 -6.51 -4.48 15.51
N GLU A 132 -7.19 -5.39 14.81
CA GLU A 132 -6.67 -6.72 14.52
C GLU A 132 -5.54 -6.69 13.49
N LEU A 133 -5.69 -5.91 12.42
CA LEU A 133 -4.63 -5.71 11.42
C LEU A 133 -3.47 -4.91 11.99
N TRP A 134 -3.72 -4.02 12.96
CA TRP A 134 -2.65 -3.36 13.70
C TRP A 134 -1.83 -4.34 14.54
N LYS A 135 -2.47 -5.25 15.28
CA LYS A 135 -1.75 -6.32 16.01
C LYS A 135 -0.89 -7.18 15.08
N LEU A 136 -1.42 -7.52 13.91
CA LEU A 136 -0.62 -8.20 12.88
C LEU A 136 0.60 -7.36 12.45
N THR A 137 0.43 -6.06 12.26
CA THR A 137 1.53 -5.14 11.92
C THR A 137 2.62 -5.16 13.00
N GLU A 138 2.22 -5.05 14.28
CA GLU A 138 3.16 -5.07 15.41
C GLU A 138 3.93 -6.40 15.50
N GLU A 139 3.26 -7.53 15.29
CA GLU A 139 3.93 -8.85 15.30
C GLU A 139 4.89 -9.00 14.10
N LEU A 140 4.53 -8.56 12.90
CA LEU A 140 5.42 -8.57 11.73
C LEU A 140 6.67 -7.74 11.97
N VAL A 141 6.53 -6.55 12.55
CA VAL A 141 7.67 -5.68 12.89
C VAL A 141 8.54 -6.33 13.96
N LYS A 142 7.94 -6.90 14.99
CA LYS A 142 8.66 -7.60 16.07
C LYS A 142 9.47 -8.80 15.55
N GLU A 143 8.90 -9.62 14.66
CA GLU A 143 9.62 -10.72 14.03
C GLU A 143 10.74 -10.21 13.11
N SER A 144 10.51 -9.10 12.42
CA SER A 144 11.54 -8.44 11.60
C SER A 144 12.71 -7.93 12.45
N VAL A 145 12.46 -7.38 13.65
CA VAL A 145 13.52 -7.00 14.61
C VAL A 145 14.32 -8.24 15.06
N LYS A 146 13.66 -9.35 15.39
CA LYS A 146 14.35 -10.61 15.74
C LYS A 146 15.22 -11.14 14.61
N LYS A 147 14.80 -10.94 13.36
CA LYS A 147 15.58 -11.32 12.17
C LYS A 147 16.70 -10.31 11.85
N GLY A 148 16.77 -9.16 12.58
CA GLY A 148 17.78 -8.12 12.38
C GLY A 148 17.49 -7.21 11.17
N LEU A 149 16.23 -7.12 10.73
CA LEU A 149 15.82 -6.28 9.60
C LEU A 149 15.49 -4.85 10.04
N TYR A 150 15.20 -4.64 11.32
CA TYR A 150 15.01 -3.33 11.93
C TYR A 150 15.79 -3.22 13.24
N LEU A 151 16.13 -1.98 13.63
CA LEU A 151 16.72 -1.66 14.92
C LEU A 151 15.64 -1.58 16.01
#